data_eb7229468d6d0d0f95762135fc91b091
#
_entry.id   eb7229468d6d0d0f95762135fc91b091
#
_cell.length_a   1.000
_cell.length_b   1.000
_cell.length_c   1.000
_cell.angle_alpha   90.00
_cell.angle_beta   90.00
_cell.angle_gamma   90.00
#
_symmetry.space_group_name_H-M   'P 1'
#
loop_
_entity.id
_entity.type
_entity.pdbx_description
1 polymer ?
#
loop_
_entity_poly.entity_id
_entity_poly.type
_entity_poly.pdbx_seq_one_letter_code
_entity_poly.pdbx_strand_id
1 'polypeptide(L)'
;MYLAENDSDSPARVAAFGRGLRELGWIEGSNVRIDYRWGGADLDRVRRYAAELVGLTPDVILVSSGSALAALQNATRTVPIVFVNVSDPVGAGYVASLARPGNNTTGFTLFEYSISGKWLELLKEMAPRMTRAAVIRNPSITSGTGQFGAIQAVAPSLGVELTPIDVRDASGMEHGVASFTRGSNGGLIVTASPSAVLHRELIIKLAARHRLPAVYPIRLFVANGGLISYGPDEIDQHRRAASYVDRILKGEKPADLPVQTPTKYELVINLKTARALGLTVPPTLLARADEVIE
;
A
#
# COMPACT_ATOMS: atom_id res chain seq x y z
N MET A 1 12.92 4.52 -10.90
CA MET A 1 12.08 4.38 -9.69
C MET A 1 10.73 5.03 -9.96
N TYR A 2 9.62 4.33 -9.72
CA TYR A 2 8.27 4.86 -9.92
C TYR A 2 7.68 5.30 -8.58
N LEU A 3 7.33 6.58 -8.46
CA LEU A 3 6.60 7.14 -7.32
C LEU A 3 5.55 8.13 -7.86
N ALA A 4 4.43 8.31 -7.17
CA ALA A 4 3.43 9.29 -7.59
C ALA A 4 3.97 10.72 -7.36
N GLU A 5 3.83 11.58 -8.35
CA GLU A 5 4.35 12.96 -8.33
C GLU A 5 3.81 13.79 -7.15
N ASN A 6 2.63 13.44 -6.63
CA ASN A 6 1.92 14.12 -5.54
C ASN A 6 1.87 13.31 -4.24
N ASP A 7 2.77 12.35 -4.06
CA ASP A 7 2.89 11.57 -2.83
C ASP A 7 3.87 12.27 -1.89
N SER A 8 3.36 12.81 -0.78
CA SER A 8 4.15 13.53 0.23
C SER A 8 5.29 12.71 0.83
N ASP A 9 5.13 11.37 0.85
CA ASP A 9 6.12 10.45 1.42
C ASP A 9 7.17 10.00 0.38
N SER A 10 6.99 10.36 -0.89
CA SER A 10 7.88 10.02 -1.99
C SER A 10 9.34 10.43 -1.74
N PRO A 11 9.64 11.69 -1.30
CA PRO A 11 11.01 12.08 -0.98
C PRO A 11 11.61 11.28 0.17
N ALA A 12 10.81 10.94 1.19
CA ALA A 12 11.28 10.16 2.33
C ALA A 12 11.64 8.71 1.95
N ARG A 13 10.85 8.09 1.05
CA ARG A 13 11.14 6.75 0.51
C ARG A 13 12.41 6.73 -0.33
N VAL A 14 12.62 7.73 -1.20
CA VAL A 14 13.86 7.90 -1.98
C VAL A 14 15.05 8.07 -1.05
N ALA A 15 14.93 8.95 -0.07
CA ALA A 15 16.00 9.19 0.91
C ALA A 15 16.34 7.93 1.72
N ALA A 16 15.32 7.12 2.09
CA ALA A 16 15.52 5.87 2.80
C ALA A 16 16.26 4.84 1.95
N PHE A 17 15.88 4.69 0.68
CA PHE A 17 16.60 3.84 -0.28
C PHE A 17 18.05 4.30 -0.45
N GLY A 18 18.28 5.61 -0.68
CA GLY A 18 19.61 6.18 -0.81
C GLY A 18 20.46 6.04 0.46
N ARG A 19 19.86 6.11 1.67
CA ARG A 19 20.58 5.79 2.91
C ARG A 19 20.99 4.32 2.95
N GLY A 20 20.06 3.40 2.64
CA GLY A 20 20.37 1.97 2.59
C GLY A 20 21.50 1.64 1.60
N LEU A 21 21.53 2.27 0.43
CA LEU A 21 22.64 2.11 -0.52
C LEU A 21 23.97 2.62 0.06
N ARG A 22 23.98 3.80 0.68
CA ARG A 22 25.20 4.35 1.31
C ARG A 22 25.75 3.48 2.43
N GLU A 23 24.88 2.92 3.25
CA GLU A 23 25.24 1.96 4.32
C GLU A 23 25.93 0.71 3.76
N LEU A 24 25.65 0.36 2.50
CA LEU A 24 26.24 -0.76 1.77
C LEU A 24 27.43 -0.36 0.87
N GLY A 25 27.86 0.90 0.93
CA GLY A 25 29.01 1.42 0.22
C GLY A 25 28.71 1.99 -1.18
N TRP A 26 27.43 2.10 -1.58
CA TRP A 26 27.04 2.68 -2.87
C TRP A 26 26.79 4.18 -2.72
N ILE A 27 27.58 5.00 -3.41
CA ILE A 27 27.53 6.47 -3.35
C ILE A 27 27.12 7.00 -4.72
N GLU A 28 25.95 7.62 -4.81
CA GLU A 28 25.45 8.22 -6.04
C GLU A 28 26.41 9.29 -6.56
N GLY A 29 26.71 9.23 -7.86
CA GLY A 29 27.68 10.09 -8.54
C GLY A 29 29.15 9.69 -8.36
N SER A 30 29.45 8.67 -7.51
CA SER A 30 30.82 8.11 -7.34
C SER A 30 30.94 6.71 -7.92
N ASN A 31 30.20 5.75 -7.39
CA ASN A 31 30.26 4.34 -7.82
C ASN A 31 28.89 3.75 -8.19
N VAL A 32 27.83 4.53 -8.10
CA VAL A 32 26.49 4.20 -8.62
C VAL A 32 25.85 5.43 -9.27
N ARG A 33 25.17 5.20 -10.41
CA ARG A 33 24.33 6.20 -11.07
C ARG A 33 22.88 5.77 -10.92
N ILE A 34 22.00 6.70 -10.56
CA ILE A 34 20.58 6.44 -10.38
C ILE A 34 19.78 7.34 -11.34
N ASP A 35 19.05 6.71 -12.24
CA ASP A 35 18.14 7.39 -13.17
C ASP A 35 16.71 7.31 -12.66
N TYR A 36 16.09 8.43 -12.28
CA TYR A 36 14.76 8.49 -11.73
C TYR A 36 13.69 8.74 -12.79
N ARG A 37 12.53 8.09 -12.66
CA ARG A 37 11.32 8.33 -13.46
C ARG A 37 10.10 8.37 -12.57
N TRP A 38 9.26 9.37 -12.77
CA TRP A 38 8.07 9.64 -11.98
C TRP A 38 6.83 9.47 -12.87
N GLY A 39 6.23 8.30 -12.85
CA GLY A 39 5.12 7.94 -13.76
C GLY A 39 3.75 8.47 -13.32
N GLY A 40 3.55 8.75 -12.04
CA GLY A 40 2.24 9.15 -11.51
C GLY A 40 1.17 8.09 -11.75
N ALA A 41 -0.09 8.51 -11.94
CA ALA A 41 -1.21 7.63 -12.26
C ALA A 41 -1.41 7.40 -13.77
N ASP A 42 -0.57 7.98 -14.61
CA ASP A 42 -0.67 7.91 -16.07
C ASP A 42 0.01 6.64 -16.59
N LEU A 43 -0.79 5.65 -17.00
CA LEU A 43 -0.31 4.35 -17.48
C LEU A 43 0.49 4.44 -18.78
N ASP A 44 0.21 5.39 -19.66
CA ASP A 44 0.95 5.54 -20.91
C ASP A 44 2.34 6.15 -20.63
N ARG A 45 2.42 7.11 -19.71
CA ARG A 45 3.69 7.63 -19.21
C ARG A 45 4.51 6.53 -18.53
N VAL A 46 3.88 5.68 -17.73
CA VAL A 46 4.53 4.53 -17.09
C VAL A 46 5.13 3.57 -18.12
N ARG A 47 4.40 3.24 -19.18
CA ARG A 47 4.88 2.37 -20.26
C ARG A 47 6.06 2.98 -21.00
N ARG A 48 6.00 4.28 -21.32
CA ARG A 48 7.14 5.01 -21.95
C ARG A 48 8.37 4.97 -21.07
N TYR A 49 8.21 5.29 -19.77
CA TYR A 49 9.33 5.28 -18.83
C TYR A 49 9.92 3.89 -18.58
N ALA A 50 9.11 2.84 -18.61
CA ALA A 50 9.60 1.47 -18.56
C ALA A 50 10.50 1.16 -19.77
N ALA A 51 10.06 1.51 -20.98
CA ALA A 51 10.86 1.34 -22.20
C ALA A 51 12.14 2.18 -22.18
N GLU A 52 12.08 3.46 -21.75
CA GLU A 52 13.25 4.33 -21.60
C GLU A 52 14.28 3.75 -20.63
N LEU A 53 13.83 3.31 -19.43
CA LEU A 53 14.72 2.73 -18.42
C LEU A 53 15.39 1.46 -18.92
N VAL A 54 14.65 0.58 -19.58
CA VAL A 54 15.23 -0.64 -20.18
C VAL A 54 16.21 -0.30 -21.27
N GLY A 55 15.94 0.75 -22.08
CA GLY A 55 16.84 1.24 -23.13
C GLY A 55 18.17 1.79 -22.60
N LEU A 56 18.24 2.20 -21.33
CA LEU A 56 19.48 2.60 -20.66
C LEU A 56 20.37 1.39 -20.27
N THR A 57 19.88 0.17 -20.44
CA THR A 57 20.58 -1.08 -20.06
C THR A 57 21.12 -1.05 -18.62
N PRO A 58 20.28 -0.75 -17.60
CA PRO A 58 20.74 -0.67 -16.23
C PRO A 58 21.04 -2.06 -15.66
N ASP A 59 21.93 -2.14 -14.68
CA ASP A 59 22.25 -3.39 -13.98
C ASP A 59 21.08 -3.90 -13.13
N VAL A 60 20.22 -2.98 -12.64
CA VAL A 60 19.02 -3.31 -11.85
C VAL A 60 17.99 -2.16 -11.89
N ILE A 61 16.71 -2.48 -11.87
CA ILE A 61 15.62 -1.50 -11.76
C ILE A 61 14.88 -1.70 -10.44
N LEU A 62 14.82 -0.65 -9.60
CA LEU A 62 13.91 -0.61 -8.46
C LEU A 62 12.57 0.01 -8.91
N VAL A 63 11.46 -0.67 -8.64
CA VAL A 63 10.12 -0.22 -9.00
C VAL A 63 9.16 -0.25 -7.80
N SER A 64 8.35 0.81 -7.66
CA SER A 64 7.33 0.91 -6.61
C SER A 64 5.95 0.98 -7.25
N SER A 65 5.27 -0.09 -7.35
CA SER A 65 3.86 -0.38 -7.66
C SER A 65 3.69 -1.56 -8.64
N GLY A 66 2.53 -2.23 -8.56
CA GLY A 66 2.21 -3.35 -9.46
C GLY A 66 2.05 -2.92 -10.92
N SER A 67 1.47 -1.74 -11.20
CA SER A 67 1.28 -1.26 -12.59
C SER A 67 2.62 -0.97 -13.29
N ALA A 68 3.57 -0.39 -12.58
CA ALA A 68 4.90 -0.14 -13.14
C ALA A 68 5.72 -1.44 -13.26
N LEU A 69 5.56 -2.38 -12.32
CA LEU A 69 6.16 -3.71 -12.43
C LEU A 69 5.64 -4.45 -13.68
N ALA A 70 4.32 -4.43 -13.92
CA ALA A 70 3.73 -5.01 -15.13
C ALA A 70 4.32 -4.40 -16.42
N ALA A 71 4.46 -3.07 -16.47
CA ALA A 71 5.04 -2.38 -17.62
C ALA A 71 6.50 -2.78 -17.85
N LEU A 72 7.32 -2.88 -16.80
CA LEU A 72 8.71 -3.32 -16.89
C LEU A 72 8.82 -4.78 -17.31
N GLN A 73 8.00 -5.68 -16.77
CA GLN A 73 8.01 -7.09 -17.18
C GLN A 73 7.60 -7.29 -18.64
N ASN A 74 6.76 -6.40 -19.19
CA ASN A 74 6.45 -6.40 -20.62
C ASN A 74 7.61 -5.85 -21.48
N ALA A 75 8.43 -4.94 -20.93
CA ALA A 75 9.54 -4.32 -21.65
C ALA A 75 10.83 -5.14 -21.59
N THR A 76 11.05 -5.95 -20.55
CA THR A 76 12.27 -6.76 -20.38
C THR A 76 12.03 -8.09 -19.69
N ARG A 77 12.82 -9.11 -20.07
CA ARG A 77 12.91 -10.42 -19.42
C ARG A 77 14.29 -10.70 -18.83
N THR A 78 15.23 -9.77 -19.02
CA THR A 78 16.64 -9.99 -18.66
C THR A 78 17.16 -8.97 -17.64
N VAL A 79 16.76 -7.70 -17.72
CA VAL A 79 17.17 -6.69 -16.74
C VAL A 79 16.59 -7.05 -15.36
N PRO A 80 17.42 -7.17 -14.32
CA PRO A 80 16.96 -7.42 -12.95
C PRO A 80 15.97 -6.38 -12.44
N ILE A 81 14.90 -6.83 -11.80
CA ILE A 81 13.87 -5.95 -11.23
C ILE A 81 13.69 -6.27 -9.75
N VAL A 82 13.83 -5.26 -8.91
CA VAL A 82 13.45 -5.29 -7.50
C VAL A 82 12.18 -4.47 -7.33
N PHE A 83 11.10 -5.09 -6.86
CA PHE A 83 9.86 -4.35 -6.60
C PHE A 83 9.66 -4.07 -5.11
N VAL A 84 8.96 -2.97 -4.81
CA VAL A 84 8.37 -2.63 -3.51
C VAL A 84 6.91 -2.22 -3.73
N ASN A 85 6.11 -2.23 -2.68
CA ASN A 85 4.70 -1.79 -2.72
C ASN A 85 3.83 -2.57 -3.73
N VAL A 86 4.04 -3.89 -3.84
CA VAL A 86 3.20 -4.79 -4.63
C VAL A 86 2.42 -5.70 -3.70
N SER A 87 1.08 -5.59 -3.73
CA SER A 87 0.22 -6.26 -2.74
C SER A 87 0.11 -7.78 -2.91
N ASP A 88 0.18 -8.30 -4.12
CA ASP A 88 0.03 -9.73 -4.41
C ASP A 88 0.83 -10.09 -5.66
N PRO A 89 2.16 -10.24 -5.54
CA PRO A 89 2.99 -10.51 -6.71
C PRO A 89 2.79 -11.92 -7.28
N VAL A 90 2.34 -12.89 -6.48
CA VAL A 90 2.06 -14.26 -6.94
C VAL A 90 0.71 -14.32 -7.65
N GLY A 91 -0.37 -13.84 -7.03
CA GLY A 91 -1.69 -13.83 -7.63
C GLY A 91 -1.80 -12.94 -8.87
N ALA A 92 -0.98 -11.89 -8.96
CA ALA A 92 -0.84 -11.06 -10.15
C ALA A 92 0.06 -11.67 -11.25
N GLY A 93 0.71 -12.82 -10.98
CA GLY A 93 1.58 -13.51 -11.93
C GLY A 93 2.94 -12.85 -12.14
N TYR A 94 3.37 -11.95 -11.27
CA TYR A 94 4.68 -11.27 -11.38
C TYR A 94 5.84 -12.18 -10.96
N VAL A 95 5.60 -13.09 -10.02
CA VAL A 95 6.56 -14.09 -9.55
C VAL A 95 5.88 -15.44 -9.39
N ALA A 96 6.65 -16.54 -9.51
CA ALA A 96 6.12 -17.89 -9.41
C ALA A 96 5.68 -18.24 -7.97
N SER A 97 6.49 -17.85 -6.98
CA SER A 97 6.17 -17.95 -5.55
C SER A 97 7.00 -16.95 -4.75
N LEU A 98 6.66 -16.73 -3.47
CA LEU A 98 7.46 -15.85 -2.61
C LEU A 98 8.83 -16.45 -2.32
N ALA A 99 8.92 -17.77 -2.08
CA ALA A 99 10.18 -18.44 -1.77
C ALA A 99 11.12 -18.57 -2.98
N ARG A 100 10.56 -18.72 -4.17
CA ARG A 100 11.30 -18.85 -5.45
C ARG A 100 10.59 -18.01 -6.50
N PRO A 101 10.94 -16.71 -6.61
CA PRO A 101 10.24 -15.79 -7.51
C PRO A 101 10.39 -16.18 -8.99
N GLY A 102 11.53 -16.78 -9.35
CA GLY A 102 11.82 -17.14 -10.74
C GLY A 102 12.10 -15.91 -11.61
N ASN A 103 12.60 -16.12 -12.82
CA ASN A 103 12.87 -15.07 -13.81
C ASN A 103 13.79 -13.93 -13.26
N ASN A 104 13.59 -12.73 -13.79
CA ASN A 104 14.40 -11.53 -13.48
C ASN A 104 13.79 -10.63 -12.40
N THR A 105 12.80 -11.08 -11.63
CA THR A 105 12.02 -10.23 -10.73
C THR A 105 11.99 -10.78 -9.32
N THR A 106 12.27 -9.93 -8.32
CA THR A 106 12.12 -10.19 -6.89
C THR A 106 11.73 -8.90 -6.16
N GLY A 107 11.55 -8.93 -4.83
CA GLY A 107 11.29 -7.70 -4.08
C GLY A 107 10.55 -7.89 -2.77
N PHE A 108 9.70 -6.90 -2.43
CA PHE A 108 9.03 -6.78 -1.14
C PHE A 108 7.53 -6.58 -1.34
N THR A 109 6.71 -7.50 -0.78
CA THR A 109 5.25 -7.35 -0.84
C THR A 109 4.80 -6.20 0.05
N LEU A 110 3.69 -5.56 -0.32
CA LEU A 110 3.09 -4.51 0.51
C LEU A 110 2.32 -5.10 1.70
N PHE A 111 1.58 -6.20 1.49
CA PHE A 111 0.71 -6.79 2.50
C PHE A 111 0.76 -8.31 2.50
N GLU A 112 0.47 -8.89 3.66
CA GLU A 112 -0.14 -10.21 3.79
C GLU A 112 -1.65 -10.05 3.98
N TYR A 113 -2.46 -10.89 3.35
CA TYR A 113 -3.92 -10.77 3.43
C TYR A 113 -4.48 -10.85 4.85
N SER A 114 -3.83 -11.62 5.72
CA SER A 114 -4.19 -11.78 7.14
C SER A 114 -4.29 -10.46 7.90
N ILE A 115 -3.46 -9.46 7.54
CA ILE A 115 -3.47 -8.15 8.18
C ILE A 115 -4.79 -7.40 8.00
N SER A 116 -5.55 -7.72 6.93
CA SER A 116 -6.80 -7.04 6.63
C SER A 116 -7.90 -7.34 7.67
N GLY A 117 -7.86 -8.51 8.31
CA GLY A 117 -8.72 -8.81 9.45
C GLY A 117 -8.49 -7.85 10.63
N LYS A 118 -7.23 -7.41 10.84
CA LYS A 118 -6.87 -6.46 11.88
C LYS A 118 -7.52 -5.09 11.70
N TRP A 119 -7.79 -4.67 10.46
CA TRP A 119 -8.50 -3.42 10.21
C TRP A 119 -9.91 -3.42 10.80
N LEU A 120 -10.63 -4.54 10.70
CA LEU A 120 -11.96 -4.66 11.29
C LEU A 120 -11.89 -4.69 12.83
N GLU A 121 -10.91 -5.38 13.41
CA GLU A 121 -10.68 -5.38 14.86
C GLU A 121 -10.41 -3.97 15.39
N LEU A 122 -9.48 -3.23 14.75
CA LEU A 122 -9.13 -1.86 15.11
C LEU A 122 -10.33 -0.91 14.97
N LEU A 123 -11.12 -1.08 13.91
CA LEU A 123 -12.33 -0.29 13.70
C LEU A 123 -13.37 -0.57 14.78
N LYS A 124 -13.53 -1.84 15.17
CA LYS A 124 -14.44 -2.24 16.25
C LYS A 124 -13.97 -1.74 17.63
N GLU A 125 -12.66 -1.73 17.88
CA GLU A 125 -12.06 -1.15 19.08
C GLU A 125 -12.29 0.37 19.16
N MET A 126 -12.13 1.07 18.02
CA MET A 126 -12.38 2.52 17.90
C MET A 126 -13.86 2.88 18.02
N ALA A 127 -14.74 2.02 17.51
CA ALA A 127 -16.20 2.22 17.50
C ALA A 127 -16.94 0.98 18.00
N PRO A 128 -16.96 0.70 19.31
CA PRO A 128 -17.49 -0.56 19.87
C PRO A 128 -18.97 -0.86 19.54
N ARG A 129 -19.78 0.19 19.33
CA ARG A 129 -21.21 0.06 18.96
C ARG A 129 -21.44 -0.25 17.48
N MET A 130 -20.38 -0.28 16.66
CA MET A 130 -20.50 -0.59 15.25
C MET A 130 -20.98 -2.04 15.04
N THR A 131 -21.97 -2.22 14.18
CA THR A 131 -22.52 -3.53 13.79
C THR A 131 -22.46 -3.77 12.29
N ARG A 132 -22.05 -2.75 11.50
CA ARG A 132 -21.98 -2.81 10.05
C ARG A 132 -20.72 -2.10 9.57
N ALA A 133 -20.01 -2.64 8.58
CA ALA A 133 -18.88 -2.00 7.95
C ALA A 133 -19.00 -2.02 6.41
N ALA A 134 -18.89 -0.84 5.79
CA ALA A 134 -18.66 -0.75 4.37
C ALA A 134 -17.18 -1.03 4.08
N VAL A 135 -16.91 -1.81 3.04
CA VAL A 135 -15.54 -2.14 2.62
C VAL A 135 -15.33 -1.65 1.20
N ILE A 136 -14.60 -0.53 1.07
CA ILE A 136 -14.17 -0.01 -0.24
C ILE A 136 -13.06 -0.89 -0.77
N ARG A 137 -13.30 -1.53 -1.92
CA ARG A 137 -12.37 -2.47 -2.56
C ARG A 137 -12.36 -2.34 -4.08
N ASN A 138 -11.28 -2.77 -4.71
CA ASN A 138 -11.24 -2.97 -6.16
C ASN A 138 -11.41 -4.47 -6.48
N PRO A 139 -12.58 -4.92 -6.97
CA PRO A 139 -12.81 -6.33 -7.26
C PRO A 139 -12.08 -6.84 -8.51
N SER A 140 -11.48 -5.96 -9.31
CA SER A 140 -10.76 -6.31 -10.54
C SER A 140 -9.31 -6.74 -10.31
N ILE A 141 -8.82 -6.63 -9.07
CA ILE A 141 -7.47 -7.05 -8.69
C ILE A 141 -7.54 -8.12 -7.58
N THR A 142 -6.61 -9.08 -7.62
CA THR A 142 -6.55 -10.20 -6.67
C THR A 142 -6.44 -9.73 -5.23
N SER A 143 -5.64 -8.68 -4.97
CA SER A 143 -5.49 -8.10 -3.63
C SER A 143 -6.81 -7.56 -3.08
N GLY A 144 -7.66 -6.94 -3.88
CA GLY A 144 -8.96 -6.43 -3.43
C GLY A 144 -9.92 -7.54 -3.01
N THR A 145 -9.87 -8.69 -3.69
CA THR A 145 -10.66 -9.88 -3.34
C THR A 145 -10.09 -10.60 -2.12
N GLY A 146 -8.77 -10.81 -2.08
CA GLY A 146 -8.09 -11.50 -0.97
C GLY A 146 -8.20 -10.75 0.35
N GLN A 147 -8.00 -9.43 0.36
CA GLN A 147 -8.18 -8.60 1.54
C GLN A 147 -9.63 -8.61 2.04
N PHE A 148 -10.60 -8.52 1.14
CA PHE A 148 -12.02 -8.62 1.51
C PHE A 148 -12.34 -9.98 2.12
N GLY A 149 -11.84 -11.08 1.55
CA GLY A 149 -12.00 -12.42 2.12
C GLY A 149 -11.43 -12.55 3.53
N ALA A 150 -10.27 -11.96 3.81
CA ALA A 150 -9.67 -11.95 5.14
C ALA A 150 -10.51 -11.15 6.15
N ILE A 151 -11.12 -10.02 5.73
CA ILE A 151 -12.04 -9.25 6.57
C ILE A 151 -13.32 -10.05 6.84
N GLN A 152 -13.87 -10.72 5.80
CA GLN A 152 -15.06 -11.57 5.94
C GLN A 152 -14.85 -12.72 6.92
N ALA A 153 -13.66 -13.30 6.98
CA ALA A 153 -13.36 -14.42 7.88
C ALA A 153 -13.49 -14.05 9.36
N VAL A 154 -13.18 -12.80 9.74
CA VAL A 154 -13.22 -12.33 11.13
C VAL A 154 -14.52 -11.61 11.49
N ALA A 155 -15.31 -11.18 10.53
CA ALA A 155 -16.52 -10.38 10.74
C ALA A 155 -17.57 -11.06 11.63
N PRO A 156 -17.85 -12.38 11.50
CA PRO A 156 -18.83 -13.04 12.38
C PRO A 156 -18.45 -13.02 13.86
N SER A 157 -17.16 -13.21 14.18
CA SER A 157 -16.67 -13.20 15.57
C SER A 157 -16.78 -11.83 16.23
N LEU A 158 -16.81 -10.76 15.42
CA LEU A 158 -16.94 -9.37 15.87
C LEU A 158 -18.40 -8.86 15.81
N GLY A 159 -19.34 -9.68 15.33
CA GLY A 159 -20.74 -9.30 15.16
C GLY A 159 -20.94 -8.16 14.17
N VAL A 160 -20.20 -8.17 13.04
CA VAL A 160 -20.22 -7.11 12.04
C VAL A 160 -20.68 -7.65 10.69
N GLU A 161 -21.70 -6.99 10.12
CA GLU A 161 -22.16 -7.21 8.74
C GLU A 161 -21.31 -6.37 7.76
N LEU A 162 -20.89 -6.98 6.66
CA LEU A 162 -20.04 -6.32 5.65
C LEU A 162 -20.81 -5.95 4.39
N THR A 163 -20.59 -4.74 3.89
CA THR A 163 -21.12 -4.26 2.60
C THR A 163 -19.95 -3.86 1.69
N PRO A 164 -19.65 -4.60 0.61
CA PRO A 164 -18.60 -4.22 -0.32
C PRO A 164 -19.02 -3.03 -1.18
N ILE A 165 -18.10 -2.09 -1.40
CA ILE A 165 -18.26 -0.92 -2.27
C ILE A 165 -17.10 -0.91 -3.27
N ASP A 166 -17.42 -0.74 -4.56
CA ASP A 166 -16.43 -0.70 -5.62
C ASP A 166 -15.74 0.68 -5.70
N VAL A 167 -14.40 0.69 -5.80
CA VAL A 167 -13.58 1.92 -5.86
C VAL A 167 -13.18 2.31 -7.29
N ARG A 168 -13.59 1.55 -8.31
CA ARG A 168 -13.21 1.83 -9.70
C ARG A 168 -13.80 3.12 -10.25
N ASP A 169 -14.96 3.52 -9.75
CA ASP A 169 -15.74 4.66 -10.21
C ASP A 169 -16.12 5.55 -9.01
N ALA A 170 -15.79 6.83 -9.10
CA ALA A 170 -16.06 7.82 -8.06
C ALA A 170 -17.55 7.97 -7.78
N SER A 171 -18.39 8.01 -8.82
CA SER A 171 -19.85 8.15 -8.68
C SER A 171 -20.46 6.92 -8.02
N GLY A 172 -20.06 5.71 -8.45
CA GLY A 172 -20.49 4.45 -7.84
C GLY A 172 -20.10 4.35 -6.37
N MET A 173 -18.89 4.82 -6.01
CA MET A 173 -18.42 4.88 -4.64
C MET A 173 -19.25 5.87 -3.79
N GLU A 174 -19.54 7.08 -4.30
CA GLU A 174 -20.39 8.05 -3.60
C GLU A 174 -21.79 7.49 -3.34
N HIS A 175 -22.42 6.87 -4.34
CA HIS A 175 -23.73 6.23 -4.20
C HIS A 175 -23.69 5.06 -3.20
N GLY A 176 -22.66 4.23 -3.26
CA GLY A 176 -22.48 3.09 -2.36
C GLY A 176 -22.35 3.52 -0.91
N VAL A 177 -21.51 4.52 -0.63
CA VAL A 177 -21.36 5.09 0.72
C VAL A 177 -22.66 5.75 1.18
N ALA A 178 -23.30 6.57 0.35
CA ALA A 178 -24.56 7.24 0.69
C ALA A 178 -25.69 6.22 0.97
N SER A 179 -25.77 5.14 0.20
CA SER A 179 -26.73 4.05 0.45
C SER A 179 -26.44 3.33 1.77
N PHE A 180 -25.18 3.00 2.03
CA PHE A 180 -24.77 2.34 3.28
C PHE A 180 -25.11 3.18 4.51
N THR A 181 -24.99 4.50 4.45
CA THR A 181 -25.23 5.42 5.57
C THR A 181 -26.71 5.66 5.92
N ARG A 182 -27.66 5.09 5.17
CA ARG A 182 -29.07 5.09 5.57
C ARG A 182 -29.34 4.27 6.82
N GLY A 183 -28.46 3.31 7.14
CA GLY A 183 -28.51 2.57 8.39
C GLY A 183 -27.61 3.19 9.47
N SER A 184 -27.84 2.84 10.72
CA SER A 184 -27.05 3.28 11.88
C SER A 184 -25.85 2.38 12.15
N ASN A 185 -24.96 2.83 13.06
CA ASN A 185 -23.82 2.05 13.60
C ASN A 185 -22.88 1.50 12.51
N GLY A 186 -22.62 2.32 11.49
CA GLY A 186 -21.72 1.98 10.40
C GLY A 186 -20.29 2.41 10.63
N GLY A 187 -19.34 1.69 10.02
CA GLY A 187 -17.94 2.06 9.87
C GLY A 187 -17.45 1.84 8.45
N LEU A 188 -16.24 2.27 8.15
CA LEU A 188 -15.65 2.18 6.81
C LEU A 188 -14.27 1.51 6.88
N ILE A 189 -14.03 0.55 6.01
CA ILE A 189 -12.71 -0.03 5.79
C ILE A 189 -12.31 0.23 4.34
N VAL A 190 -11.07 0.65 4.12
CA VAL A 190 -10.52 0.85 2.78
C VAL A 190 -9.44 -0.19 2.55
N THR A 191 -9.60 -1.01 1.51
CA THR A 191 -8.57 -1.97 1.12
C THR A 191 -7.48 -1.30 0.29
N ALA A 192 -6.28 -1.88 0.31
CA ALA A 192 -5.15 -1.34 -0.44
C ALA A 192 -5.32 -1.58 -1.94
N SER A 193 -5.33 -0.49 -2.70
CA SER A 193 -5.31 -0.52 -4.15
C SER A 193 -4.83 0.81 -4.71
N PRO A 194 -4.25 0.84 -5.93
CA PRO A 194 -3.92 2.09 -6.61
C PRO A 194 -5.13 3.00 -6.79
N SER A 195 -6.32 2.43 -7.06
CA SER A 195 -7.57 3.20 -7.20
C SER A 195 -7.98 3.87 -5.87
N ALA A 196 -7.81 3.19 -4.72
CA ALA A 196 -8.09 3.79 -3.42
C ALA A 196 -7.14 4.97 -3.13
N VAL A 197 -5.87 4.86 -3.47
CA VAL A 197 -4.88 5.95 -3.33
C VAL A 197 -5.23 7.11 -4.26
N LEU A 198 -5.63 6.84 -5.51
CA LEU A 198 -6.06 7.86 -6.46
C LEU A 198 -7.29 8.65 -5.94
N HIS A 199 -8.25 7.96 -5.36
CA HIS A 199 -9.49 8.56 -4.84
C HIS A 199 -9.43 8.88 -3.33
N ARG A 200 -8.24 8.91 -2.71
CA ARG A 200 -8.09 9.07 -1.24
C ARG A 200 -8.81 10.28 -0.67
N GLU A 201 -8.71 11.43 -1.34
CA GLU A 201 -9.36 12.66 -0.87
C GLU A 201 -10.88 12.53 -0.87
N LEU A 202 -11.46 11.92 -1.91
CA LEU A 202 -12.90 11.66 -1.98
C LEU A 202 -13.32 10.69 -0.87
N ILE A 203 -12.58 9.61 -0.66
CA ILE A 203 -12.86 8.61 0.38
C ILE A 203 -12.85 9.25 1.78
N ILE A 204 -11.82 10.06 2.07
CA ILE A 204 -11.71 10.79 3.35
C ILE A 204 -12.87 11.78 3.52
N LYS A 205 -13.21 12.54 2.46
CA LYS A 205 -14.34 13.47 2.48
C LYS A 205 -15.68 12.76 2.71
N LEU A 206 -15.89 11.59 2.10
CA LEU A 206 -17.09 10.78 2.31
C LEU A 206 -17.17 10.26 3.74
N ALA A 207 -16.08 9.73 4.30
CA ALA A 207 -16.04 9.30 5.69
C ALA A 207 -16.37 10.44 6.65
N ALA A 208 -15.79 11.63 6.44
CA ALA A 208 -16.05 12.82 7.26
C ALA A 208 -17.50 13.32 7.12
N ARG A 209 -18.01 13.47 5.87
CA ARG A 209 -19.38 13.91 5.57
C ARG A 209 -20.43 13.06 6.26
N HIS A 210 -20.23 11.74 6.23
CA HIS A 210 -21.17 10.78 6.77
C HIS A 210 -20.85 10.34 8.22
N ARG A 211 -19.85 11.00 8.85
CA ARG A 211 -19.39 10.69 10.22
C ARG A 211 -19.10 9.21 10.44
N LEU A 212 -18.49 8.56 9.46
CA LEU A 212 -18.09 7.16 9.52
C LEU A 212 -16.71 7.03 10.17
N PRO A 213 -16.57 6.33 11.29
CA PRO A 213 -15.26 5.84 11.72
C PRO A 213 -14.62 5.03 10.58
N ALA A 214 -13.37 5.31 10.25
CA ALA A 214 -12.75 4.70 9.09
C ALA A 214 -11.33 4.21 9.37
N VAL A 215 -11.01 2.99 8.90
CA VAL A 215 -9.66 2.40 8.93
C VAL A 215 -9.10 2.34 7.50
N TYR A 216 -7.84 2.72 7.38
CA TYR A 216 -7.13 2.81 6.11
C TYR A 216 -5.92 1.89 6.06
N PRO A 217 -5.48 1.46 4.86
CA PRO A 217 -4.41 0.48 4.71
C PRO A 217 -3.01 1.05 4.90
N ILE A 218 -2.83 2.36 4.76
CA ILE A 218 -1.51 3.03 4.80
C ILE A 218 -1.61 4.42 5.45
N ARG A 219 -0.49 4.87 6.02
CA ARG A 219 -0.32 6.15 6.70
C ARG A 219 -0.78 7.37 5.89
N LEU A 220 -0.57 7.34 4.57
CA LEU A 220 -0.91 8.43 3.65
C LEU A 220 -2.35 8.95 3.83
N PHE A 221 -3.32 8.05 4.08
CA PHE A 221 -4.72 8.47 4.30
C PHE A 221 -4.87 9.28 5.60
N VAL A 222 -4.19 8.88 6.66
CA VAL A 222 -4.27 9.54 7.97
C VAL A 222 -3.58 10.90 7.94
N ALA A 223 -2.44 11.01 7.26
CA ALA A 223 -1.74 12.26 6.99
C ALA A 223 -2.61 13.26 6.21
N ASN A 224 -3.56 12.77 5.40
CA ASN A 224 -4.52 13.59 4.65
C ASN A 224 -5.88 13.78 5.37
N GLY A 225 -5.96 13.47 6.67
CA GLY A 225 -7.16 13.68 7.49
C GLY A 225 -8.02 12.44 7.76
N GLY A 226 -7.58 11.26 7.37
CA GLY A 226 -8.20 9.98 7.77
C GLY A 226 -8.09 9.74 9.28
N LEU A 227 -8.94 8.85 9.83
CA LEU A 227 -9.02 8.61 11.28
C LEU A 227 -7.88 7.73 11.80
N ILE A 228 -7.70 6.55 11.23
CA ILE A 228 -6.74 5.53 11.69
C ILE A 228 -6.24 4.70 10.53
N SER A 229 -4.95 4.38 10.51
CA SER A 229 -4.39 3.41 9.59
C SER A 229 -3.59 2.35 10.32
N TYR A 230 -3.57 1.15 9.75
CA TYR A 230 -2.66 0.09 10.14
C TYR A 230 -2.11 -0.56 8.88
N GLY A 231 -0.84 -0.37 8.63
CA GLY A 231 -0.20 -0.80 7.40
C GLY A 231 1.32 -0.91 7.53
N PRO A 232 1.99 -1.39 6.46
CA PRO A 232 3.44 -1.56 6.48
C PRO A 232 4.15 -0.22 6.52
N ASP A 233 5.32 -0.21 7.18
CA ASP A 233 6.28 0.88 7.07
C ASP A 233 6.92 0.87 5.67
N GLU A 234 6.38 1.68 4.77
CA GLU A 234 6.86 1.76 3.38
C GLU A 234 8.27 2.38 3.28
N ILE A 235 8.66 3.19 4.27
CA ILE A 235 10.01 3.78 4.34
C ILE A 235 11.02 2.67 4.64
N ASP A 236 10.72 1.78 5.61
CA ASP A 236 11.57 0.62 5.90
C ASP A 236 11.68 -0.33 4.70
N GLN A 237 10.59 -0.57 3.98
CA GLN A 237 10.65 -1.40 2.77
C GLN A 237 11.61 -0.84 1.72
N HIS A 238 11.57 0.48 1.47
CA HIS A 238 12.50 1.11 0.51
C HIS A 238 13.95 1.05 1.00
N ARG A 239 14.20 1.24 2.31
CA ARG A 239 15.53 1.08 2.89
C ARG A 239 16.05 -0.35 2.71
N ARG A 240 15.21 -1.37 3.00
CA ARG A 240 15.55 -2.78 2.85
C ARG A 240 15.76 -3.19 1.39
N ALA A 241 15.06 -2.58 0.44
CA ALA A 241 15.23 -2.86 -0.99
C ALA A 241 16.67 -2.58 -1.46
N ALA A 242 17.40 -1.66 -0.81
CA ALA A 242 18.81 -1.41 -1.09
C ALA A 242 19.68 -2.66 -0.92
N SER A 243 19.37 -3.55 0.03
CA SER A 243 20.11 -4.80 0.23
C SER A 243 19.95 -5.76 -0.95
N TYR A 244 18.76 -5.79 -1.58
CA TYR A 244 18.53 -6.63 -2.76
C TYR A 244 19.20 -6.06 -4.01
N VAL A 245 19.18 -4.73 -4.14
CA VAL A 245 19.94 -4.02 -5.18
C VAL A 245 21.44 -4.30 -5.03
N ASP A 246 21.99 -4.20 -3.82
CA ASP A 246 23.39 -4.52 -3.53
C ASP A 246 23.77 -5.96 -3.92
N ARG A 247 22.96 -6.93 -3.52
CA ARG A 247 23.20 -8.36 -3.84
C ARG A 247 23.18 -8.59 -5.35
N ILE A 248 22.25 -7.97 -6.07
CA ILE A 248 22.16 -8.08 -7.53
C ILE A 248 23.37 -7.42 -8.21
N LEU A 249 23.78 -6.23 -7.76
CA LEU A 249 24.98 -5.55 -8.27
C LEU A 249 26.27 -6.36 -8.01
N LYS A 250 26.27 -7.22 -6.98
CA LYS A 250 27.33 -8.17 -6.67
C LYS A 250 27.20 -9.53 -7.39
N GLY A 251 26.22 -9.67 -8.30
CA GLY A 251 26.07 -10.82 -9.19
C GLY A 251 25.05 -11.88 -8.77
N GLU A 252 24.29 -11.67 -7.68
CA GLU A 252 23.21 -12.58 -7.32
C GLU A 252 22.04 -12.43 -8.31
N LYS A 253 21.36 -13.54 -8.59
CA LYS A 253 20.21 -13.52 -9.51
C LYS A 253 18.92 -13.22 -8.74
N PRO A 254 18.03 -12.37 -9.30
CA PRO A 254 16.71 -12.13 -8.69
C PRO A 254 15.92 -13.41 -8.41
N ALA A 255 16.07 -14.43 -9.28
CA ALA A 255 15.40 -15.73 -9.13
C ALA A 255 15.74 -16.48 -7.83
N ASP A 256 16.92 -16.22 -7.26
CA ASP A 256 17.43 -16.87 -6.04
C ASP A 256 17.15 -16.03 -4.77
N LEU A 257 16.60 -14.82 -4.93
CA LEU A 257 16.25 -13.91 -3.85
C LEU A 257 14.76 -14.05 -3.49
N PRO A 258 14.39 -14.67 -2.34
CA PRO A 258 12.99 -14.79 -1.95
C PRO A 258 12.30 -13.43 -1.83
N VAL A 259 11.06 -13.33 -2.27
CA VAL A 259 10.24 -12.14 -2.02
C VAL A 259 9.98 -12.02 -0.52
N GLN A 260 10.24 -10.83 0.03
CA GLN A 260 10.05 -10.56 1.45
C GLN A 260 8.67 -10.00 1.74
N THR A 261 8.09 -10.39 2.86
CA THR A 261 6.89 -9.78 3.42
C THR A 261 7.27 -8.66 4.39
N PRO A 262 6.35 -7.72 4.69
CA PRO A 262 6.61 -6.69 5.70
C PRO A 262 6.89 -7.32 7.06
N THR A 263 7.89 -6.79 7.75
CA THR A 263 8.22 -7.18 9.13
C THR A 263 7.86 -6.10 10.14
N LYS A 264 7.54 -4.90 9.66
CA LYS A 264 7.15 -3.75 10.46
C LYS A 264 5.84 -3.17 9.95
N TYR A 265 4.89 -3.03 10.85
CA TYR A 265 3.60 -2.39 10.62
C TYR A 265 3.47 -1.19 11.56
N GLU A 266 2.79 -0.16 11.10
CA GLU A 266 2.57 1.08 11.83
C GLU A 266 1.09 1.33 12.07
N LEU A 267 0.74 1.65 13.32
CA LEU A 267 -0.55 2.14 13.74
C LEU A 267 -0.49 3.67 13.86
N VAL A 268 -1.20 4.37 12.99
CA VAL A 268 -1.26 5.84 13.00
C VAL A 268 -2.68 6.30 13.30
N ILE A 269 -2.83 7.24 14.24
CA ILE A 269 -4.13 7.74 14.69
C ILE A 269 -4.18 9.26 14.56
N ASN A 270 -5.27 9.80 14.01
CA ASN A 270 -5.51 11.24 13.93
C ASN A 270 -6.54 11.67 14.99
N LEU A 271 -6.06 12.31 16.06
CA LEU A 271 -6.92 12.79 17.17
C LEU A 271 -7.82 13.92 16.76
N LYS A 272 -7.39 14.78 15.83
CA LYS A 272 -8.24 15.87 15.30
C LYS A 272 -9.47 15.27 14.60
N THR A 273 -9.27 14.24 13.79
CA THR A 273 -10.35 13.54 13.10
C THR A 273 -11.23 12.77 14.09
N ALA A 274 -10.65 12.11 15.09
CA ALA A 274 -11.40 11.43 16.15
C ALA A 274 -12.34 12.41 16.89
N ARG A 275 -11.81 13.57 17.31
CA ARG A 275 -12.62 14.65 17.96
C ARG A 275 -13.75 15.14 17.05
N ALA A 276 -13.47 15.37 15.75
CA ALA A 276 -14.46 15.81 14.79
C ALA A 276 -15.60 14.80 14.57
N LEU A 277 -15.30 13.50 14.72
CA LEU A 277 -16.28 12.42 14.66
C LEU A 277 -16.99 12.17 15.99
N GLY A 278 -16.61 12.86 17.08
CA GLY A 278 -17.14 12.63 18.43
C GLY A 278 -16.68 11.29 19.04
N LEU A 279 -15.52 10.80 18.63
CA LEU A 279 -14.96 9.53 19.11
C LEU A 279 -13.93 9.78 20.21
N THR A 280 -14.00 8.96 21.26
CA THR A 280 -12.94 8.87 22.27
C THR A 280 -12.05 7.72 21.90
N VAL A 281 -10.76 8.00 21.63
CA VAL A 281 -9.77 6.97 21.32
C VAL A 281 -9.43 6.21 22.60
N PRO A 282 -9.58 4.86 22.63
CA PRO A 282 -9.24 4.07 23.82
C PRO A 282 -7.75 4.25 24.21
N PRO A 283 -7.44 4.37 25.54
CA PRO A 283 -6.04 4.48 25.98
C PRO A 283 -5.16 3.30 25.54
N THR A 284 -5.73 2.10 25.45
CA THR A 284 -5.06 0.89 24.97
C THR A 284 -4.65 1.01 23.50
N LEU A 285 -5.44 1.71 22.70
CA LEU A 285 -5.14 1.94 21.29
C LEU A 285 -4.07 3.02 21.13
N LEU A 286 -4.16 4.11 21.92
CA LEU A 286 -3.12 5.16 21.94
C LEU A 286 -1.76 4.62 22.39
N ALA A 287 -1.72 3.73 23.39
CA ALA A 287 -0.47 3.14 23.87
C ALA A 287 0.22 2.24 22.83
N ARG A 288 -0.51 1.77 21.81
CA ARG A 288 0.03 0.94 20.73
C ARG A 288 0.31 1.74 19.45
N ALA A 289 -0.07 3.02 19.42
CA ALA A 289 0.13 3.85 18.23
C ALA A 289 1.61 4.18 18.06
N ASP A 290 2.13 3.96 16.86
CA ASP A 290 3.48 4.36 16.46
C ASP A 290 3.55 5.86 16.19
N GLU A 291 2.43 6.46 15.74
CA GLU A 291 2.29 7.90 15.50
C GLU A 291 0.89 8.38 15.87
N VAL A 292 0.82 9.55 16.48
CA VAL A 292 -0.42 10.26 16.81
C VAL A 292 -0.37 11.66 16.18
N ILE A 293 -1.31 11.97 15.29
CA ILE A 293 -1.46 13.28 14.65
C ILE A 293 -2.47 14.10 15.46
N GLU A 294 -2.07 15.29 15.93
CA GLU A 294 -2.88 16.19 16.75
C GLU A 294 -3.50 17.36 15.95
#